data_2c26b241a356066ef35e3efd05561800
#
_entry.id   2c26b241a356066ef35e3efd05561800
#
_cell.length_a   1.000
_cell.length_b   1.000
_cell.length_c   1.000
_cell.angle_alpha   90.00
_cell.angle_beta   90.00
_cell.angle_gamma   90.00
#
_symmetry.space_group_name_H-M   'P 1'
#
loop_
_entity.id
_entity.type
_entity.pdbx_description
1 polymer ?
#
loop_
_entity_poly.entity_id
_entity_poly.type
_entity_poly.pdbx_seq_one_letter_code
_entity_poly.pdbx_strand_id
1 'polypeptide(L)'
;MKVFAVIQTRGAAWQPAAPLESQLEWDAHARFMDDLEAKGIIALAGPLEGTQDVLIIMRAYSPEEALKTLQNDPWTHLDLLRAKSIAPWTIRIGVVPGRPE
;
A
#
# COMPACT_ATOMS: atom_id res chain seq x y z
N MET A 1 17.44 4.06 -1.10
CA MET A 1 16.10 4.20 -0.51
C MET A 1 15.98 3.31 0.73
N LYS A 2 15.17 3.74 1.67
CA LYS A 2 14.85 2.93 2.85
C LYS A 2 13.62 2.07 2.58
N VAL A 3 13.47 1.00 3.37
CA VAL A 3 12.28 0.17 3.35
C VAL A 3 11.32 0.69 4.43
N PHE A 4 10.05 0.78 4.09
CA PHE A 4 9.00 1.22 5.01
C PHE A 4 7.94 0.15 5.15
N ALA A 5 7.47 -0.03 6.38
CA ALA A 5 6.26 -0.79 6.68
C ALA A 5 5.12 0.22 6.79
N VAL A 6 4.19 0.14 5.86
CA VAL A 6 3.05 1.06 5.80
C VAL A 6 1.78 0.27 6.14
N ILE A 7 1.00 0.81 7.06
CA ILE A 7 -0.33 0.27 7.35
C ILE A 7 -1.34 1.27 6.81
N GLN A 8 -2.23 0.79 5.96
CA GLN A 8 -3.42 1.52 5.55
C GLN A 8 -4.63 0.85 6.19
N THR A 9 -5.68 1.60 6.41
CA THR A 9 -6.94 1.08 6.92
C THR A 9 -8.06 1.46 5.98
N ARG A 10 -9.14 0.71 5.99
CA ARG A 10 -10.28 0.97 5.12
C ARG A 10 -11.02 2.23 5.55
N GLY A 11 -11.34 3.06 4.55
CA GLY A 11 -12.04 4.31 4.76
C GLY A 11 -13.55 4.16 4.73
N ALA A 12 -14.25 5.30 4.83
CA ALA A 12 -15.70 5.33 4.91
C ALA A 12 -16.40 4.78 3.67
N ALA A 13 -15.77 4.89 2.51
CA ALA A 13 -16.37 4.43 1.25
C ALA A 13 -16.21 2.93 1.00
N TRP A 14 -15.44 2.23 1.83
CA TRP A 14 -15.28 0.79 1.69
C TRP A 14 -16.62 0.08 1.92
N GLN A 15 -16.94 -0.88 1.05
CA GLN A 15 -18.15 -1.69 1.15
C GLN A 15 -17.82 -3.02 1.85
N PRO A 16 -18.09 -3.16 3.16
CA PRO A 16 -17.63 -4.34 3.90
C PRO A 16 -18.21 -5.65 3.41
N ALA A 17 -19.40 -5.62 2.82
CA ALA A 17 -20.06 -6.84 2.34
C ALA A 17 -19.60 -7.26 0.94
N ALA A 18 -18.82 -6.45 0.25
CA ALA A 18 -18.36 -6.74 -1.10
C ALA A 18 -16.90 -7.21 -1.08
N PRO A 19 -16.55 -8.16 -1.97
CA PRO A 19 -15.14 -8.56 -2.07
C PRO A 19 -14.28 -7.43 -2.63
N LEU A 20 -12.97 -7.60 -2.47
CA LEU A 20 -11.95 -6.63 -2.86
C LEU A 20 -12.16 -6.15 -4.31
N GLU A 21 -12.34 -7.08 -5.24
CA GLU A 21 -12.42 -6.79 -6.67
C GLU A 21 -13.73 -6.11 -7.07
N SER A 22 -14.70 -6.07 -6.16
CA SER A 22 -15.99 -5.40 -6.40
C SER A 22 -16.06 -4.00 -5.82
N GLN A 23 -14.99 -3.54 -5.19
CA GLN A 23 -14.94 -2.18 -4.67
C GLN A 23 -14.84 -1.18 -5.83
N LEU A 24 -15.33 0.03 -5.58
CA LEU A 24 -15.31 1.10 -6.58
C LEU A 24 -13.89 1.34 -7.10
N GLU A 25 -13.75 1.47 -8.42
CA GLU A 25 -12.47 1.74 -9.09
C GLU A 25 -11.38 0.70 -8.81
N TRP A 26 -11.78 -0.56 -8.67
CA TRP A 26 -10.83 -1.64 -8.44
C TRP A 26 -9.78 -1.72 -9.55
N ASP A 27 -10.17 -1.62 -10.83
CA ASP A 27 -9.22 -1.74 -11.94
C ASP A 27 -8.16 -0.65 -11.90
N ALA A 28 -8.56 0.58 -11.58
CA ALA A 28 -7.62 1.70 -11.50
C ALA A 28 -6.67 1.54 -10.33
N HIS A 29 -7.19 1.07 -9.18
CA HIS A 29 -6.36 0.78 -8.01
C HIS A 29 -5.36 -0.33 -8.29
N ALA A 30 -5.82 -1.43 -8.91
CA ALA A 30 -4.96 -2.57 -9.22
C ALA A 30 -3.82 -2.17 -10.16
N ARG A 31 -4.13 -1.38 -11.20
CA ARG A 31 -3.09 -0.90 -12.13
C ARG A 31 -2.08 0.00 -11.42
N PHE A 32 -2.55 0.86 -10.52
CA PHE A 32 -1.67 1.73 -9.74
C PHE A 32 -0.69 0.90 -8.91
N MET A 33 -1.19 -0.11 -8.20
CA MET A 33 -0.36 -0.96 -7.34
C MET A 33 0.60 -1.81 -8.17
N ASP A 34 0.13 -2.41 -9.26
CA ASP A 34 0.95 -3.22 -10.14
C ASP A 34 2.10 -2.40 -10.76
N ASP A 35 1.83 -1.15 -11.12
CA ASP A 35 2.84 -0.26 -11.66
C ASP A 35 3.95 0.03 -10.64
N LEU A 36 3.58 0.27 -9.38
CA LEU A 36 4.57 0.49 -8.33
C LEU A 36 5.38 -0.76 -8.03
N GLU A 37 4.76 -1.92 -8.09
CA GLU A 37 5.50 -3.18 -7.94
C GLU A 37 6.48 -3.40 -9.08
N ALA A 38 6.05 -3.15 -10.31
CA ALA A 38 6.92 -3.29 -11.49
C ALA A 38 8.14 -2.38 -11.43
N LYS A 39 7.99 -1.21 -10.80
CA LYS A 39 9.08 -0.26 -10.62
C LYS A 39 9.98 -0.57 -9.41
N GLY A 40 9.66 -1.61 -8.65
CA GLY A 40 10.42 -1.97 -7.45
C GLY A 40 10.13 -1.09 -6.25
N ILE A 41 9.10 -0.24 -6.32
CA ILE A 41 8.72 0.64 -5.22
C ILE A 41 7.93 -0.14 -4.17
N ILE A 42 6.94 -0.92 -4.59
CA ILE A 42 6.23 -1.83 -3.70
C ILE A 42 6.84 -3.22 -3.84
N ALA A 43 7.26 -3.81 -2.73
CA ALA A 43 7.81 -5.17 -2.70
C ALA A 43 6.72 -6.20 -2.41
N LEU A 44 5.89 -5.91 -1.42
CA LEU A 44 4.80 -6.78 -0.97
C LEU A 44 3.64 -5.91 -0.53
N ALA A 45 2.42 -6.35 -0.77
CA ALA A 45 1.24 -5.68 -0.27
C ALA A 45 0.08 -6.65 -0.19
N GLY A 46 -0.77 -6.48 0.81
CA GLY A 46 -1.98 -7.26 0.95
C GLY A 46 -2.71 -6.99 2.24
N PRO A 47 -3.98 -7.39 2.30
CA PRO A 47 -4.77 -7.23 3.52
C PRO A 47 -4.28 -8.17 4.62
N LEU A 48 -4.34 -7.67 5.85
CA LEU A 48 -4.09 -8.48 7.03
C LEU A 48 -5.40 -9.16 7.43
N GLU A 49 -5.44 -10.48 7.33
CA GLU A 49 -6.66 -11.23 7.57
C GLU A 49 -7.21 -10.98 8.98
N GLY A 50 -8.52 -10.87 9.09
CA GLY A 50 -9.19 -10.61 10.34
C GLY A 50 -9.15 -9.17 10.81
N THR A 51 -8.62 -8.27 9.98
CA THR A 51 -8.54 -6.83 10.30
C THR A 51 -9.10 -6.01 9.14
N GLN A 52 -9.20 -4.70 9.36
CA GLN A 52 -9.52 -3.75 8.30
C GLN A 52 -8.27 -3.13 7.68
N ASP A 53 -7.10 -3.67 8.01
CA ASP A 53 -5.83 -3.07 7.65
C ASP A 53 -5.17 -3.78 6.47
N VAL A 54 -4.34 -3.01 5.76
CA VAL A 54 -3.53 -3.49 4.65
C VAL A 54 -2.08 -3.17 4.98
N LEU A 55 -1.20 -4.14 4.80
CA LEU A 55 0.24 -3.95 4.98
C LEU A 55 0.89 -3.78 3.62
N ILE A 56 1.71 -2.73 3.49
CA ILE A 56 2.50 -2.47 2.30
C ILE A 56 3.96 -2.36 2.72
N ILE A 57 4.81 -3.15 2.10
CA ILE A 57 6.26 -3.05 2.26
C ILE A 57 6.77 -2.34 1.02
N MET A 58 7.33 -1.14 1.19
CA MET A 58 7.71 -0.30 0.06
C MET A 58 9.03 0.40 0.30
N ARG A 59 9.59 0.94 -0.77
CA ARG A 59 10.82 1.70 -0.74
C ARG A 59 10.53 3.17 -1.00
N ALA A 60 11.17 4.03 -0.22
CA ALA A 60 11.07 5.48 -0.37
C ALA A 60 12.29 6.13 0.30
N TYR A 61 12.51 7.41 0.01
CA TYR A 61 13.60 8.15 0.66
C TYR A 61 13.18 8.70 2.03
N SER A 62 11.89 8.88 2.25
CA SER A 62 11.37 9.44 3.50
C SER A 62 9.94 8.98 3.75
N PRO A 63 9.43 9.08 4.99
CA PRO A 63 8.01 8.80 5.24
C PRO A 63 7.09 9.69 4.44
N GLU A 64 7.46 10.96 4.25
CA GLU A 64 6.67 11.91 3.47
C GLU A 64 6.56 11.48 2.01
N GLU A 65 7.65 10.99 1.42
CA GLU A 65 7.63 10.50 0.06
C GLU A 65 6.77 9.24 -0.06
N ALA A 66 6.87 8.33 0.91
CA ALA A 66 6.05 7.11 0.93
C ALA A 66 4.57 7.47 0.94
N LEU A 67 4.18 8.39 1.82
CA LEU A 67 2.81 8.86 1.91
C LEU A 67 2.37 9.51 0.61
N LYS A 68 3.18 10.39 0.06
CA LYS A 68 2.86 11.10 -1.17
C LYS A 68 2.67 10.14 -2.35
N THR A 69 3.50 9.11 -2.44
CA THR A 69 3.37 8.08 -3.47
C THR A 69 2.00 7.38 -3.37
N LEU A 70 1.62 6.97 -2.17
CA LEU A 70 0.37 6.25 -1.96
C LEU A 70 -0.86 7.15 -2.10
N GLN A 71 -0.73 8.45 -1.90
CA GLN A 71 -1.83 9.38 -2.08
C GLN A 71 -2.29 9.52 -3.53
N ASN A 72 -1.49 9.06 -4.49
CA ASN A 72 -1.88 9.04 -5.89
C ASN A 72 -2.81 7.88 -6.24
N ASP A 73 -3.02 6.95 -5.31
CA ASP A 73 -3.94 5.83 -5.50
C ASP A 73 -5.37 6.36 -5.60
N PRO A 74 -6.15 5.96 -6.63
CA PRO A 74 -7.56 6.33 -6.71
C PRO A 74 -8.35 5.99 -5.45
N TRP A 75 -8.01 4.89 -4.78
CA TRP A 75 -8.70 4.49 -3.55
C TRP A 75 -8.45 5.44 -2.39
N THR A 76 -7.31 6.13 -2.36
CA THR A 76 -7.06 7.18 -1.37
C THR A 76 -7.98 8.38 -1.62
N HIS A 77 -8.10 8.80 -2.87
CA HIS A 77 -8.96 9.92 -3.24
C HIS A 77 -10.43 9.64 -2.97
N LEU A 78 -10.85 8.39 -3.11
CA LEU A 78 -12.25 7.98 -2.93
C LEU A 78 -12.57 7.57 -1.49
N ASP A 79 -11.60 7.68 -0.58
CA ASP A 79 -11.73 7.28 0.81
C ASP A 79 -12.08 5.79 0.99
N LEU A 80 -11.51 4.96 0.14
CA LEU A 80 -11.54 3.51 0.31
C LEU A 80 -10.40 3.03 1.19
N LEU A 81 -9.25 3.74 1.17
CA LEU A 81 -8.10 3.49 2.02
C LEU A 81 -7.59 4.78 2.63
N ARG A 82 -7.10 4.69 3.87
CA ARG A 82 -6.48 5.79 4.61
C ARG A 82 -5.14 5.35 5.16
N ALA A 83 -4.17 6.25 5.20
CA ALA A 83 -2.91 5.99 5.86
C ALA A 83 -3.14 5.89 7.38
N LYS A 84 -2.61 4.84 8.00
CA LYS A 84 -2.71 4.63 9.45
C LYS A 84 -1.35 4.80 10.11
N SER A 85 -0.30 4.21 9.53
CA SER A 85 1.06 4.38 10.03
C SER A 85 2.07 4.17 8.91
N ILE A 86 3.19 4.85 8.99
CA ILE A 86 4.31 4.71 8.07
C ILE A 86 5.57 4.71 8.93
N ALA A 87 6.32 3.61 8.91
CA ALA A 87 7.52 3.47 9.72
C ALA A 87 8.68 2.91 8.90
N PRO A 88 9.87 3.50 9.02
CA PRO A 88 11.05 2.85 8.44
C PRO A 88 11.26 1.50 9.15
N TRP A 89 11.61 0.50 8.35
CA TRP A 89 11.77 -0.86 8.86
C TRP A 89 13.21 -1.33 8.71
N THR A 90 13.86 -1.57 9.84
CA THR A 90 15.19 -2.17 9.86
C THR A 90 15.04 -3.68 9.87
N ILE A 91 15.26 -4.29 8.72
CA ILE A 91 15.11 -5.74 8.59
C ILE A 91 16.35 -6.43 9.12
N ARG A 92 16.15 -7.33 10.07
CA ARG A 92 17.22 -8.09 10.73
C ARG A 92 17.37 -9.50 10.17
N ILE A 93 16.28 -10.07 9.67
CA ILE A 93 16.25 -11.44 9.16
C ILE A 93 15.48 -11.42 7.85
N GLY A 94 16.08 -11.99 6.82
CA GLY A 94 15.45 -12.08 5.51
C GLY A 94 15.82 -10.93 4.58
N VAL A 95 15.29 -10.99 3.38
CA VAL A 95 15.58 -10.04 2.31
C VAL A 95 14.26 -9.56 1.71
N VAL A 96 14.15 -8.26 1.46
CA VAL A 96 12.99 -7.68 0.78
C VAL A 96 13.00 -8.14 -0.67
N PRO A 97 11.89 -8.69 -1.19
CA PRO A 97 11.80 -9.09 -2.59
C PRO A 97 11.99 -7.91 -3.54
N GLY A 98 12.53 -8.20 -4.72
CA GLY A 98 12.77 -7.20 -5.74
C GLY A 98 13.90 -6.26 -5.37
N ARG A 99 14.17 -5.31 -6.25
CA ARG A 99 15.12 -4.24 -5.96
C ARG A 99 14.81 -3.03 -6.81
N PRO A 100 15.06 -1.82 -6.28
CA PRO A 100 14.91 -0.60 -7.08
C PRO A 100 16.01 -0.55 -8.13
N GLU A 101 15.70 0.03 -9.27
CA GLU A 101 16.65 0.29 -10.33
C GLU A 101 17.52 1.48 -10.07
#